data_815cc73f621247af11b725e5af966fab
#
_entry.id   815cc73f621247af11b725e5af966fab
#
_cell.length_a   1.000
_cell.length_b   1.000
_cell.length_c   1.000
_cell.angle_alpha   90.00
_cell.angle_beta   90.00
_cell.angle_gamma   90.00
#
_symmetry.space_group_name_H-M   'P 1'
#
loop_
_entity.id
_entity.type
_entity.pdbx_description
1 polymer ?
#
loop_
_entity_poly.entity_id
_entity_poly.type
_entity_poly.pdbx_seq_one_letter_code
_entity_poly.pdbx_strand_id
1 'polypeptide(L)'
;RDVMLLFFFIELGASLTFADALGQLWPAIVLSVFVLVGKPLIVFAIMGWMGYRSITSFRTGVALAQISEFSLILIALGFSLGQVDSAVLSLVTLVAVFTITVSSYFILYTDKLYSMMQGFMHLFERGKAEAVDEESQSLSFDAIVVGSGRFGTEVISGLISSGSSVLAVDLDPDALARARELGAETLFGDVGDPDFAKMLPMHQSDTLICTAPDRSTNTLLLGSIKSLGYEGKIYLTALDNQTAEMFAKDPQVTTIRPLKMAANRIVKQLKGE
;
A
#
# COMPACT_ATOMS: atom_id res chain seq x y z
N ARG A 1 11.12 -15.59 15.00
CA ARG A 1 10.58 -16.13 13.74
C ARG A 1 11.66 -16.11 12.67
N ASP A 2 12.23 -14.95 12.33
CA ASP A 2 13.15 -14.75 11.20
C ASP A 2 14.49 -15.51 11.36
N VAL A 3 15.00 -15.61 12.59
CA VAL A 3 16.20 -16.41 12.90
C VAL A 3 15.96 -17.90 12.67
N MET A 4 14.78 -18.42 13.04
CA MET A 4 14.43 -19.83 12.80
C MET A 4 14.32 -20.14 11.30
N LEU A 5 13.73 -19.24 10.52
CA LEU A 5 13.67 -19.37 9.07
C LEU A 5 15.07 -19.37 8.44
N LEU A 6 15.98 -18.52 8.91
CA LEU A 6 17.37 -18.49 8.45
C LEU A 6 18.05 -19.85 8.66
N PHE A 7 17.96 -20.42 9.86
CA PHE A 7 18.52 -21.74 10.13
C PHE A 7 17.91 -22.83 9.25
N PHE A 8 16.60 -22.81 9.07
CA PHE A 8 15.90 -23.73 8.19
C PHE A 8 16.42 -23.66 6.74
N PHE A 9 16.59 -22.46 6.19
CA PHE A 9 17.13 -22.30 4.84
C PHE A 9 18.59 -22.72 4.72
N ILE A 10 19.41 -22.51 5.76
CA ILE A 10 20.79 -22.98 5.79
C ILE A 10 20.84 -24.51 5.78
N GLU A 11 20.03 -25.16 6.61
CA GLU A 11 19.93 -26.62 6.67
C GLU A 11 19.43 -27.22 5.35
N LEU A 12 18.40 -26.60 4.76
CA LEU A 12 17.86 -27.03 3.47
C LEU A 12 18.92 -26.86 2.35
N GLY A 13 19.67 -25.77 2.34
CA GLY A 13 20.75 -25.54 1.39
C GLY A 13 21.91 -26.52 1.58
N ALA A 14 22.26 -26.84 2.82
CA ALA A 14 23.31 -27.81 3.15
C ALA A 14 22.94 -29.25 2.79
N SER A 15 21.64 -29.58 2.75
CA SER A 15 21.16 -30.90 2.36
C SER A 15 21.14 -31.14 0.83
N LEU A 16 21.38 -30.08 0.03
CA LEU A 16 21.47 -30.20 -1.42
C LEU A 16 22.72 -30.95 -1.85
N THR A 17 22.57 -32.06 -2.58
CA THR A 17 23.67 -32.74 -3.24
C THR A 17 23.83 -32.20 -4.67
N PHE A 18 25.07 -31.89 -5.08
CA PHE A 18 25.36 -31.36 -6.41
C PHE A 18 24.91 -32.29 -7.55
N ALA A 19 25.00 -33.59 -7.35
CA ALA A 19 24.62 -34.58 -8.34
C ALA A 19 23.09 -34.56 -8.60
N ASP A 20 22.29 -34.55 -7.54
CA ASP A 20 20.83 -34.49 -7.63
C ASP A 20 20.37 -33.14 -8.17
N ALA A 21 21.04 -32.03 -7.76
CA ALA A 21 20.76 -30.68 -8.23
C ALA A 21 20.92 -30.52 -9.75
N LEU A 22 22.03 -31.03 -10.32
CA LEU A 22 22.28 -30.98 -11.76
C LEU A 22 21.25 -31.74 -12.57
N GLY A 23 20.81 -32.91 -12.06
CA GLY A 23 19.78 -33.74 -12.70
C GLY A 23 18.39 -33.06 -12.70
N GLN A 24 18.14 -32.16 -11.76
CA GLN A 24 16.84 -31.48 -11.59
C GLN A 24 16.79 -30.05 -12.15
N LEU A 25 17.87 -29.56 -12.79
CA LEU A 25 17.93 -28.18 -13.29
C LEU A 25 16.82 -27.83 -14.28
N TRP A 26 16.57 -28.71 -15.26
CA TRP A 26 15.54 -28.44 -16.27
C TRP A 26 14.12 -28.43 -15.68
N PRO A 27 13.69 -29.43 -14.91
CA PRO A 27 12.41 -29.38 -14.18
C PRO A 27 12.31 -28.16 -13.25
N ALA A 28 13.40 -27.78 -12.56
CA ALA A 28 13.43 -26.63 -11.67
C ALA A 28 13.19 -25.30 -12.44
N ILE A 29 13.79 -25.12 -13.61
CA ILE A 29 13.57 -23.93 -14.46
C ILE A 29 12.10 -23.87 -14.90
N VAL A 30 11.54 -24.97 -15.41
CA VAL A 30 10.16 -25.00 -15.89
C VAL A 30 9.18 -24.67 -14.76
N LEU A 31 9.35 -25.27 -13.58
CA LEU A 31 8.50 -25.00 -12.42
C LEU A 31 8.69 -23.58 -11.89
N SER A 32 9.93 -23.06 -11.89
CA SER A 32 10.20 -21.68 -11.47
C SER A 32 9.53 -20.66 -12.39
N VAL A 33 9.58 -20.86 -13.70
CA VAL A 33 8.86 -20.01 -14.66
C VAL A 33 7.35 -20.07 -14.42
N PHE A 34 6.81 -21.26 -14.20
CA PHE A 34 5.39 -21.44 -13.87
C PHE A 34 5.02 -20.68 -12.59
N VAL A 35 5.82 -20.75 -11.53
CA VAL A 35 5.56 -20.05 -10.26
C VAL A 35 5.69 -18.53 -10.44
N LEU A 36 6.75 -18.06 -11.11
CA LEU A 36 7.04 -16.62 -11.27
C LEU A 36 6.09 -15.89 -12.24
N VAL A 37 5.51 -16.62 -13.19
CA VAL A 37 4.62 -16.04 -14.21
C VAL A 37 3.19 -16.51 -14.03
N GLY A 38 2.98 -17.81 -13.86
CA GLY A 38 1.64 -18.41 -13.79
C GLY A 38 0.87 -17.96 -12.57
N LYS A 39 1.49 -17.97 -11.38
CA LYS A 39 0.81 -17.50 -10.16
C LYS A 39 0.40 -16.02 -10.24
N PRO A 40 1.28 -15.07 -10.61
CA PRO A 40 0.87 -13.68 -10.81
C PRO A 40 -0.27 -13.54 -11.81
N LEU A 41 -0.23 -14.24 -12.95
CA LEU A 41 -1.31 -14.18 -13.93
C LEU A 41 -2.65 -14.64 -13.38
N ILE A 42 -2.67 -15.71 -12.58
CA ILE A 42 -3.88 -16.18 -11.89
C ILE A 42 -4.39 -15.11 -10.92
N VAL A 43 -3.50 -14.50 -10.14
CA VAL A 43 -3.86 -13.42 -9.20
C VAL A 43 -4.41 -12.22 -9.97
N PHE A 44 -3.79 -11.81 -11.08
CA PHE A 44 -4.27 -10.71 -11.92
C PHE A 44 -5.67 -11.00 -12.47
N ALA A 45 -5.91 -12.23 -12.94
CA ALA A 45 -7.21 -12.61 -13.46
C ALA A 45 -8.30 -12.58 -12.38
N ILE A 46 -8.01 -13.10 -11.18
CA ILE A 46 -8.94 -13.11 -10.06
C ILE A 46 -9.22 -11.69 -9.58
N MET A 47 -8.18 -10.91 -9.31
CA MET A 47 -8.33 -9.54 -8.80
C MET A 47 -8.97 -8.61 -9.84
N GLY A 48 -8.63 -8.77 -11.12
CA GLY A 48 -9.29 -8.05 -12.20
C GLY A 48 -10.77 -8.40 -12.33
N TRP A 49 -11.13 -9.69 -12.12
CA TRP A 49 -12.54 -10.11 -12.08
C TRP A 49 -13.28 -9.52 -10.86
N MET A 50 -12.59 -9.37 -9.72
CA MET A 50 -13.14 -8.72 -8.51
C MET A 50 -13.23 -7.19 -8.64
N GLY A 51 -12.73 -6.59 -9.73
CA GLY A 51 -12.80 -5.15 -9.96
C GLY A 51 -11.68 -4.33 -9.31
N TYR A 52 -10.61 -4.98 -8.80
CA TYR A 52 -9.46 -4.25 -8.27
C TYR A 52 -8.68 -3.56 -9.39
N ARG A 53 -8.04 -2.44 -9.05
CA ARG A 53 -7.18 -1.68 -9.97
C ARG A 53 -5.99 -2.51 -10.44
N SER A 54 -5.56 -2.29 -11.67
CA SER A 54 -4.47 -3.05 -12.29
C SER A 54 -3.16 -2.94 -11.50
N ILE A 55 -2.84 -1.78 -10.95
CA ILE A 55 -1.64 -1.59 -10.12
C ILE A 55 -1.70 -2.40 -8.81
N THR A 56 -2.85 -2.43 -8.13
CA THR A 56 -3.05 -3.22 -6.91
C THR A 56 -2.95 -4.72 -7.21
N SER A 57 -3.59 -5.16 -8.29
CA SER A 57 -3.53 -6.54 -8.77
C SER A 57 -2.08 -6.93 -9.11
N PHE A 58 -1.33 -6.04 -9.76
CA PHE A 58 0.06 -6.26 -10.12
C PHE A 58 0.95 -6.39 -8.88
N ARG A 59 0.89 -5.44 -7.96
CA ARG A 59 1.67 -5.46 -6.70
C ARG A 59 1.39 -6.73 -5.89
N THR A 60 0.12 -7.12 -5.78
CA THR A 60 -0.28 -8.36 -5.08
C THR A 60 0.26 -9.60 -5.81
N GLY A 61 0.12 -9.66 -7.13
CA GLY A 61 0.61 -10.78 -7.93
C GLY A 61 2.12 -10.96 -7.83
N VAL A 62 2.87 -9.87 -7.89
CA VAL A 62 4.33 -9.86 -7.72
C VAL A 62 4.74 -10.31 -6.32
N ALA A 63 4.06 -9.84 -5.28
CA ALA A 63 4.32 -10.24 -3.90
C ALA A 63 4.09 -11.74 -3.66
N LEU A 64 3.16 -12.35 -4.40
CA LEU A 64 2.83 -13.78 -4.32
C LEU A 64 3.61 -14.64 -5.34
N ALA A 65 4.51 -14.05 -6.14
CA ALA A 65 5.23 -14.72 -7.23
C ALA A 65 6.34 -15.69 -6.77
N GLN A 66 6.35 -16.14 -5.55
CA GLN A 66 7.35 -17.08 -5.01
C GLN A 66 6.69 -18.34 -4.47
N ILE A 67 7.49 -19.39 -4.25
CA ILE A 67 7.04 -20.58 -3.55
C ILE A 67 6.77 -20.27 -2.07
N SER A 68 5.81 -20.96 -1.47
CA SER A 68 5.49 -20.78 -0.05
C SER A 68 6.55 -21.45 0.83
N GLU A 69 6.96 -20.79 1.91
CA GLU A 69 7.81 -21.35 2.96
C GLU A 69 7.21 -22.63 3.56
N PHE A 70 5.89 -22.68 3.73
CA PHE A 70 5.19 -23.88 4.22
C PHE A 70 5.33 -25.06 3.27
N SER A 71 5.41 -24.84 1.97
CA SER A 71 5.64 -25.92 1.00
C SER A 71 7.01 -26.55 1.20
N LEU A 72 8.04 -25.74 1.52
CA LEU A 72 9.38 -26.25 1.82
C LEU A 72 9.41 -27.07 3.12
N ILE A 73 8.75 -26.57 4.16
CA ILE A 73 8.63 -27.30 5.44
C ILE A 73 7.92 -28.63 5.23
N LEU A 74 6.84 -28.65 4.45
CA LEU A 74 6.09 -29.87 4.16
C LEU A 74 6.93 -30.89 3.39
N ILE A 75 7.69 -30.48 2.39
CA ILE A 75 8.58 -31.34 1.62
C ILE A 75 9.74 -31.87 2.48
N ALA A 76 10.35 -31.02 3.32
CA ALA A 76 11.39 -31.44 4.25
C ALA A 76 10.87 -32.44 5.27
N LEU A 77 9.66 -32.27 5.79
CA LEU A 77 9.00 -33.23 6.66
C LEU A 77 8.74 -34.55 5.93
N GLY A 78 8.21 -34.49 4.70
CA GLY A 78 7.99 -35.69 3.87
C GLY A 78 9.27 -36.45 3.61
N PHE A 79 10.38 -35.78 3.37
CA PHE A 79 11.70 -36.36 3.23
C PHE A 79 12.18 -37.04 4.54
N SER A 80 12.03 -36.38 5.67
CA SER A 80 12.41 -36.94 6.99
C SER A 80 11.61 -38.19 7.36
N LEU A 81 10.38 -38.29 6.87
CA LEU A 81 9.51 -39.46 7.06
C LEU A 81 9.72 -40.54 5.98
N GLY A 82 10.67 -40.38 5.05
CA GLY A 82 10.93 -41.30 3.97
C GLY A 82 9.84 -41.41 2.90
N GLN A 83 8.95 -40.40 2.83
CA GLN A 83 7.84 -40.34 1.87
C GLN A 83 8.20 -39.59 0.58
N VAL A 84 9.28 -38.84 0.60
CA VAL A 84 9.80 -38.03 -0.50
C VAL A 84 11.29 -38.33 -0.67
N ASP A 85 11.74 -38.49 -1.91
CA ASP A 85 13.16 -38.77 -2.23
C ASP A 85 13.99 -37.52 -2.27
N SER A 86 15.32 -37.71 -2.22
CA SER A 86 16.30 -36.61 -2.29
C SER A 86 16.18 -35.79 -3.58
N ALA A 87 15.82 -36.40 -4.69
CA ALA A 87 15.63 -35.74 -5.98
C ALA A 87 14.47 -34.71 -5.95
N VAL A 88 13.35 -35.08 -5.32
CA VAL A 88 12.20 -34.15 -5.15
C VAL A 88 12.53 -33.03 -4.17
N LEU A 89 13.20 -33.33 -3.05
CA LEU A 89 13.66 -32.34 -2.10
C LEU A 89 14.60 -31.32 -2.79
N SER A 90 15.57 -31.81 -3.57
CA SER A 90 16.52 -30.98 -4.32
C SER A 90 15.81 -30.13 -5.37
N LEU A 91 14.84 -30.69 -6.10
CA LEU A 91 14.02 -29.97 -7.08
C LEU A 91 13.28 -28.79 -6.44
N VAL A 92 12.54 -29.06 -5.36
CA VAL A 92 11.72 -28.01 -4.70
C VAL A 92 12.61 -26.96 -4.05
N THR A 93 13.76 -27.34 -3.50
CA THR A 93 14.74 -26.40 -2.95
C THR A 93 15.33 -25.48 -4.04
N LEU A 94 15.69 -26.02 -5.22
CA LEU A 94 16.16 -25.22 -6.35
C LEU A 94 15.08 -24.22 -6.81
N VAL A 95 13.83 -24.67 -6.94
CA VAL A 95 12.71 -23.81 -7.29
C VAL A 95 12.55 -22.71 -6.25
N ALA A 96 12.66 -23.03 -4.97
CA ALA A 96 12.53 -22.05 -3.89
C ALA A 96 13.63 -20.98 -3.97
N VAL A 97 14.89 -21.38 -4.01
CA VAL A 97 16.02 -20.44 -4.09
C VAL A 97 15.88 -19.52 -5.30
N PHE A 98 15.57 -20.09 -6.46
CA PHE A 98 15.42 -19.31 -7.68
C PHE A 98 14.22 -18.37 -7.63
N THR A 99 13.04 -18.85 -7.23
CA THR A 99 11.83 -18.02 -7.20
C THR A 99 11.86 -16.96 -6.12
N ILE A 100 12.41 -17.23 -4.93
CA ILE A 100 12.58 -16.24 -3.86
C ILE A 100 13.54 -15.14 -4.31
N THR A 101 14.67 -15.53 -4.91
CA THR A 101 15.66 -14.57 -5.41
C THR A 101 15.07 -13.65 -6.46
N VAL A 102 14.46 -14.21 -7.52
CA VAL A 102 13.88 -13.42 -8.61
C VAL A 102 12.69 -12.59 -8.15
N SER A 103 11.82 -13.15 -7.30
CA SER A 103 10.67 -12.42 -6.73
C SER A 103 11.10 -11.23 -5.88
N SER A 104 12.21 -11.34 -5.13
CA SER A 104 12.76 -10.22 -4.37
C SER A 104 13.14 -9.05 -5.28
N TYR A 105 13.72 -9.32 -6.46
CA TYR A 105 13.98 -8.27 -7.45
C TYR A 105 12.68 -7.73 -8.07
N PHE A 106 11.68 -8.57 -8.30
CA PHE A 106 10.39 -8.11 -8.80
C PHE A 106 9.71 -7.15 -7.80
N ILE A 107 9.80 -7.43 -6.52
CA ILE A 107 9.28 -6.54 -5.45
C ILE A 107 10.04 -5.21 -5.44
N LEU A 108 11.38 -5.23 -5.49
CA LEU A 108 12.21 -4.02 -5.50
C LEU A 108 11.95 -3.12 -6.71
N TYR A 109 11.66 -3.69 -7.87
CA TYR A 109 11.45 -2.97 -9.12
C TYR A 109 10.00 -2.98 -9.59
N THR A 110 9.05 -3.18 -8.68
CA THR A 110 7.62 -3.34 -8.98
C THR A 110 7.08 -2.21 -9.85
N ASP A 111 7.36 -0.96 -9.51
CA ASP A 111 6.84 0.21 -10.24
C ASP A 111 7.40 0.31 -11.66
N LYS A 112 8.68 -0.02 -11.84
CA LYS A 112 9.30 -0.04 -13.15
C LYS A 112 8.77 -1.18 -14.02
N LEU A 113 8.55 -2.35 -13.43
CA LEU A 113 7.95 -3.49 -14.10
C LEU A 113 6.49 -3.21 -14.48
N TYR A 114 5.73 -2.58 -13.58
CA TYR A 114 4.36 -2.17 -13.85
C TYR A 114 4.29 -1.21 -15.04
N SER A 115 5.14 -0.17 -15.07
CA SER A 115 5.16 0.79 -16.17
C SER A 115 5.47 0.14 -17.54
N MET A 116 6.30 -0.90 -17.57
CA MET A 116 6.58 -1.67 -18.78
C MET A 116 5.41 -2.56 -19.22
N MET A 117 4.65 -3.08 -18.24
CA MET A 117 3.55 -4.03 -18.47
C MET A 117 2.17 -3.37 -18.47
N GLN A 118 2.08 -2.06 -18.29
CA GLN A 118 0.83 -1.31 -18.16
C GLN A 118 -0.14 -1.59 -19.32
N GLY A 119 0.35 -1.59 -20.56
CA GLY A 119 -0.48 -1.91 -21.73
C GLY A 119 -1.09 -3.33 -21.72
N PHE A 120 -0.38 -4.30 -21.15
CA PHE A 120 -0.87 -5.67 -21.01
C PHE A 120 -1.85 -5.80 -19.83
N MET A 121 -1.62 -5.04 -18.76
CA MET A 121 -2.45 -5.08 -17.56
C MET A 121 -3.87 -4.55 -17.80
N HIS A 122 -4.07 -3.60 -18.73
CA HIS A 122 -5.40 -3.13 -19.12
C HIS A 122 -6.31 -4.26 -19.68
N LEU A 123 -5.72 -5.35 -20.18
CA LEU A 123 -6.49 -6.50 -20.66
C LEU A 123 -7.26 -7.23 -19.52
N PHE A 124 -6.77 -7.09 -18.30
CA PHE A 124 -7.35 -7.71 -17.09
C PHE A 124 -8.26 -6.75 -16.31
N GLU A 125 -8.31 -5.48 -16.67
CA GLU A 125 -9.29 -4.54 -16.15
C GLU A 125 -10.65 -4.81 -16.77
N ARG A 126 -11.48 -5.61 -16.10
CA ARG A 126 -12.89 -5.77 -16.44
C ARG A 126 -13.73 -4.77 -15.65
N GLY A 127 -14.18 -3.77 -16.34
CA GLY A 127 -15.21 -2.87 -15.85
C GLY A 127 -14.68 -1.88 -14.85
N LYS A 128 -15.29 -0.75 -14.76
CA LYS A 128 -15.09 0.31 -13.81
C LYS A 128 -14.36 -0.20 -12.54
N ALA A 129 -12.99 -0.27 -12.55
CA ALA A 129 -12.31 0.18 -11.37
C ALA A 129 -13.17 1.35 -10.94
N GLU A 130 -13.59 1.48 -9.69
CA GLU A 130 -14.19 2.72 -9.27
C GLU A 130 -13.24 3.79 -9.76
N ALA A 131 -13.42 4.14 -11.01
CA ALA A 131 -12.83 5.28 -11.63
C ALA A 131 -13.23 6.35 -10.62
N VAL A 132 -12.28 7.00 -10.05
CA VAL A 132 -12.51 8.40 -9.70
C VAL A 132 -13.24 8.89 -10.93
N ASP A 133 -14.55 9.03 -10.83
CA ASP A 133 -15.39 9.42 -11.95
C ASP A 133 -14.64 10.58 -12.58
N GLU A 134 -14.46 10.56 -13.92
CA GLU A 134 -13.94 11.74 -14.62
C GLU A 134 -14.78 12.97 -14.26
N GLU A 135 -16.02 12.75 -13.81
CA GLU A 135 -16.87 13.74 -13.15
C GLU A 135 -16.27 14.25 -11.82
N SER A 136 -15.60 13.42 -11.01
CA SER A 136 -14.94 13.90 -9.78
C SER A 136 -13.70 14.75 -10.08
N GLN A 137 -13.10 14.61 -11.24
CA GLN A 137 -12.01 15.50 -11.69
C GLN A 137 -12.52 16.90 -12.14
N SER A 138 -13.81 17.05 -12.35
CA SER A 138 -14.43 18.34 -12.68
C SER A 138 -15.01 19.06 -11.45
N LEU A 139 -15.11 18.39 -10.30
CA LEU A 139 -15.64 18.96 -9.07
C LEU A 139 -14.53 19.72 -8.32
N SER A 140 -14.77 20.98 -8.05
CA SER A 140 -13.93 21.76 -7.15
C SER A 140 -14.34 21.53 -5.70
N PHE A 141 -13.38 21.31 -4.82
CA PHE A 141 -13.60 21.15 -3.39
C PHE A 141 -12.94 22.26 -2.62
N ASP A 142 -13.61 22.82 -1.62
CA ASP A 142 -13.03 23.80 -0.71
C ASP A 142 -11.91 23.17 0.13
N ALA A 143 -12.06 21.87 0.46
CA ALA A 143 -11.06 21.12 1.20
C ALA A 143 -10.99 19.64 0.79
N ILE A 144 -9.75 19.10 0.73
CA ILE A 144 -9.48 17.66 0.70
C ILE A 144 -9.05 17.25 2.10
N VAL A 145 -9.78 16.33 2.74
CA VAL A 145 -9.46 15.80 4.06
C VAL A 145 -8.94 14.37 3.93
N VAL A 146 -7.68 14.18 4.23
CA VAL A 146 -6.99 12.90 4.23
C VAL A 146 -7.02 12.29 5.63
N GLY A 147 -7.63 11.12 5.76
CA GLY A 147 -7.92 10.47 7.03
C GLY A 147 -9.31 10.86 7.56
N SER A 148 -10.24 9.89 7.52
CA SER A 148 -11.63 10.05 8.00
C SER A 148 -11.84 9.32 9.34
N GLY A 149 -10.76 9.09 10.10
CA GLY A 149 -10.82 8.56 11.45
C GLY A 149 -11.48 9.51 12.43
N ARG A 150 -11.37 9.25 13.74
CA ARG A 150 -12.06 10.03 14.80
C ARG A 150 -11.84 11.55 14.66
N PHE A 151 -10.61 11.99 14.48
CA PHE A 151 -10.31 13.43 14.34
C PHE A 151 -10.75 13.97 12.97
N GLY A 152 -10.52 13.21 11.88
CA GLY A 152 -10.93 13.59 10.53
C GLY A 152 -12.44 13.73 10.39
N THR A 153 -13.22 12.85 11.00
CA THR A 153 -14.69 12.94 11.02
C THR A 153 -15.18 14.26 11.64
N GLU A 154 -14.56 14.69 12.76
CA GLU A 154 -14.89 16.00 13.39
C GLU A 154 -14.54 17.19 12.49
N VAL A 155 -13.39 17.12 11.80
CA VAL A 155 -12.97 18.14 10.84
C VAL A 155 -13.94 18.19 9.66
N ILE A 156 -14.29 17.06 9.07
CA ILE A 156 -15.25 16.94 7.96
C ILE A 156 -16.61 17.50 8.38
N SER A 157 -17.14 17.08 9.54
CA SER A 157 -18.41 17.56 10.07
C SER A 157 -18.41 19.08 10.26
N GLY A 158 -17.35 19.66 10.80
CA GLY A 158 -17.21 21.10 10.97
C GLY A 158 -17.18 21.86 9.64
N LEU A 159 -16.45 21.36 8.64
CA LEU A 159 -16.37 21.96 7.31
C LEU A 159 -17.72 21.91 6.58
N ILE A 160 -18.36 20.76 6.56
CA ILE A 160 -19.70 20.59 5.94
C ILE A 160 -20.73 21.49 6.64
N SER A 161 -20.72 21.56 7.98
CA SER A 161 -21.61 22.45 8.74
C SER A 161 -21.40 23.92 8.45
N SER A 162 -20.20 24.32 8.00
CA SER A 162 -19.90 25.68 7.56
C SER A 162 -20.23 25.95 6.07
N GLY A 163 -20.76 24.95 5.36
CA GLY A 163 -21.17 25.05 3.96
C GLY A 163 -20.05 24.74 2.96
N SER A 164 -18.91 24.18 3.42
CA SER A 164 -17.79 23.85 2.54
C SER A 164 -18.02 22.51 1.82
N SER A 165 -17.62 22.44 0.56
CA SER A 165 -17.52 21.18 -0.20
C SER A 165 -16.25 20.41 0.20
N VAL A 166 -16.39 19.16 0.59
CA VAL A 166 -15.30 18.34 1.14
C VAL A 166 -15.15 17.03 0.38
N LEU A 167 -13.91 16.73 -0.02
CA LEU A 167 -13.50 15.39 -0.46
C LEU A 167 -12.81 14.67 0.71
N ALA A 168 -13.39 13.60 1.21
CA ALA A 168 -12.82 12.77 2.24
C ALA A 168 -12.06 11.58 1.63
N VAL A 169 -10.83 11.36 2.07
CA VAL A 169 -9.94 10.31 1.57
C VAL A 169 -9.52 9.40 2.72
N ASP A 170 -9.73 8.10 2.60
CA ASP A 170 -9.30 7.11 3.60
C ASP A 170 -9.10 5.72 2.98
N LEU A 171 -8.36 4.86 3.70
CA LEU A 171 -8.22 3.43 3.42
C LEU A 171 -9.33 2.58 4.05
N ASP A 172 -10.03 3.12 5.03
CA ASP A 172 -11.11 2.43 5.75
C ASP A 172 -12.46 2.74 5.09
N PRO A 173 -13.10 1.74 4.43
CA PRO A 173 -14.41 1.91 3.82
C PRO A 173 -15.50 2.34 4.82
N ASP A 174 -15.41 1.89 6.08
CA ASP A 174 -16.37 2.26 7.11
C ASP A 174 -16.20 3.73 7.53
N ALA A 175 -14.96 4.24 7.55
CA ALA A 175 -14.69 5.65 7.77
C ALA A 175 -15.25 6.52 6.64
N LEU A 176 -15.08 6.08 5.39
CA LEU A 176 -15.65 6.75 4.22
C LEU A 176 -17.18 6.72 4.20
N ALA A 177 -17.80 5.61 4.62
CA ALA A 177 -19.26 5.54 4.74
C ALA A 177 -19.77 6.60 5.72
N ARG A 178 -19.15 6.74 6.89
CA ARG A 178 -19.48 7.81 7.86
C ARG A 178 -19.28 9.21 7.30
N ALA A 179 -18.19 9.45 6.56
CA ALA A 179 -17.95 10.75 5.93
C ALA A 179 -19.03 11.08 4.88
N ARG A 180 -19.49 10.08 4.12
CA ARG A 180 -20.58 10.22 3.14
C ARG A 180 -21.90 10.55 3.80
N GLU A 181 -22.20 9.95 4.96
CA GLU A 181 -23.40 10.27 5.74
C GLU A 181 -23.40 11.73 6.25
N LEU A 182 -22.23 12.32 6.46
CA LEU A 182 -22.08 13.73 6.78
C LEU A 182 -22.24 14.67 5.57
N GLY A 183 -22.28 14.14 4.35
CA GLY A 183 -22.42 14.91 3.12
C GLY A 183 -21.10 15.18 2.39
N ALA A 184 -20.00 14.52 2.77
CA ALA A 184 -18.73 14.63 2.04
C ALA A 184 -18.74 13.70 0.80
N GLU A 185 -18.12 14.15 -0.28
CA GLU A 185 -17.67 13.25 -1.33
C GLU A 185 -16.52 12.38 -0.80
N THR A 186 -16.40 11.14 -1.29
CA THR A 186 -15.47 10.19 -0.72
C THR A 186 -14.61 9.52 -1.78
N LEU A 187 -13.33 9.38 -1.49
CA LEU A 187 -12.37 8.70 -2.33
C LEU A 187 -11.60 7.66 -1.51
N PHE A 188 -11.69 6.41 -1.93
CA PHE A 188 -10.92 5.32 -1.32
C PHE A 188 -9.50 5.30 -1.87
N GLY A 189 -8.50 5.30 -0.98
CA GLY A 189 -7.11 5.13 -1.40
C GLY A 189 -6.07 5.40 -0.32
N ASP A 190 -4.85 4.95 -0.62
CA ASP A 190 -3.68 5.10 0.25
C ASP A 190 -2.89 6.35 -0.12
N VAL A 191 -2.92 7.33 0.75
CA VAL A 191 -2.14 8.57 0.57
C VAL A 191 -0.64 8.37 0.82
N GLY A 192 -0.23 7.26 1.40
CA GLY A 192 1.16 6.81 1.44
C GLY A 192 1.67 6.29 0.10
N ASP A 193 0.78 6.03 -0.88
CA ASP A 193 1.15 5.72 -2.25
C ASP A 193 1.40 7.02 -3.04
N PRO A 194 2.63 7.26 -3.54
CA PRO A 194 2.94 8.46 -4.32
C PRO A 194 2.08 8.61 -5.60
N ASP A 195 1.65 7.50 -6.19
CA ASP A 195 0.80 7.54 -7.38
C ASP A 195 -0.64 7.89 -7.05
N PHE A 196 -1.11 7.60 -5.84
CA PHE A 196 -2.43 8.01 -5.39
C PHE A 196 -2.55 9.54 -5.27
N ALA A 197 -1.51 10.21 -4.81
CA ALA A 197 -1.51 11.68 -4.73
C ALA A 197 -1.77 12.36 -6.07
N LYS A 198 -1.37 11.74 -7.20
CA LYS A 198 -1.64 12.23 -8.57
C LYS A 198 -3.12 12.17 -8.97
N MET A 199 -3.91 11.38 -8.24
CA MET A 199 -5.34 11.20 -8.51
C MET A 199 -6.22 12.17 -7.74
N LEU A 200 -5.64 12.83 -6.71
CA LEU A 200 -6.37 13.85 -5.97
C LEU A 200 -6.60 15.06 -6.86
N PRO A 201 -7.79 15.68 -6.83
CA PRO A 201 -8.11 16.89 -7.61
C PRO A 201 -7.45 18.13 -6.98
N MET A 202 -6.11 18.10 -6.88
CA MET A 202 -5.31 19.09 -6.16
C MET A 202 -5.46 20.51 -6.74
N HIS A 203 -5.52 20.63 -8.08
CA HIS A 203 -5.67 21.93 -8.75
C HIS A 203 -7.06 22.57 -8.58
N GLN A 204 -7.98 21.85 -7.97
CA GLN A 204 -9.37 22.25 -7.78
C GLN A 204 -9.72 22.37 -6.28
N SER A 205 -8.72 22.40 -5.41
CA SER A 205 -8.92 22.56 -3.98
C SER A 205 -7.90 23.54 -3.40
N ASP A 206 -8.39 24.49 -2.60
CA ASP A 206 -7.55 25.51 -1.96
C ASP A 206 -6.90 24.99 -0.66
N THR A 207 -7.39 23.90 -0.09
CA THR A 207 -6.96 23.41 1.22
C THR A 207 -6.83 21.89 1.25
N LEU A 208 -5.69 21.40 1.72
CA LEU A 208 -5.48 20.00 2.03
C LEU A 208 -5.23 19.83 3.53
N ILE A 209 -5.99 18.94 4.15
CA ILE A 209 -5.91 18.64 5.59
C ILE A 209 -5.61 17.18 5.78
N CYS A 210 -4.42 16.84 6.30
CA CYS A 210 -4.09 15.47 6.66
C CYS A 210 -4.25 15.26 8.18
N THR A 211 -5.21 14.43 8.53
CA THR A 211 -5.52 14.09 9.93
C THR A 211 -4.86 12.79 10.39
N ALA A 212 -4.12 12.12 9.50
CA ALA A 212 -3.36 10.91 9.83
C ALA A 212 -2.37 11.19 10.95
N PRO A 213 -2.31 10.36 12.00
CA PRO A 213 -1.43 10.58 13.14
C PRO A 213 0.04 10.24 12.84
N ASP A 214 0.27 9.46 11.78
CA ASP A 214 1.57 8.90 11.45
C ASP A 214 2.46 9.90 10.70
N ARG A 215 3.69 10.09 11.24
CA ARG A 215 4.68 11.02 10.69
C ARG A 215 5.13 10.61 9.29
N SER A 216 5.30 9.29 9.03
CA SER A 216 5.78 8.80 7.73
C SER A 216 4.77 9.07 6.63
N THR A 217 3.51 8.78 6.88
CA THR A 217 2.40 9.09 5.96
C THR A 217 2.32 10.58 5.63
N ASN A 218 2.38 11.45 6.64
CA ASN A 218 2.36 12.89 6.43
C ASN A 218 3.57 13.39 5.62
N THR A 219 4.76 12.80 5.86
CA THR A 219 5.98 13.18 5.12
C THR A 219 5.91 12.74 3.66
N LEU A 220 5.44 11.52 3.40
CA LEU A 220 5.26 10.99 2.03
C LEU A 220 4.23 11.82 1.27
N LEU A 221 3.07 12.08 1.88
CA LEU A 221 2.03 12.91 1.29
C LEU A 221 2.57 14.31 0.95
N LEU A 222 3.24 14.98 1.89
CA LEU A 222 3.81 16.30 1.66
C LEU A 222 4.81 16.31 0.49
N GLY A 223 5.68 15.30 0.42
CA GLY A 223 6.62 15.13 -0.70
C GLY A 223 5.92 14.97 -2.04
N SER A 224 4.88 14.13 -2.08
CA SER A 224 4.11 13.85 -3.30
C SER A 224 3.35 15.08 -3.79
N ILE A 225 2.61 15.77 -2.92
CA ILE A 225 1.83 16.96 -3.30
C ILE A 225 2.70 18.13 -3.74
N LYS A 226 3.89 18.29 -3.13
CA LYS A 226 4.85 19.30 -3.58
C LYS A 226 5.44 18.99 -4.94
N SER A 227 5.74 17.75 -5.21
CA SER A 227 6.23 17.32 -6.53
C SER A 227 5.21 17.56 -7.64
N LEU A 228 3.92 17.61 -7.29
CA LEU A 228 2.80 17.93 -8.19
C LEU A 228 2.52 19.44 -8.32
N GLY A 229 3.28 20.28 -7.63
CA GLY A 229 3.13 21.74 -7.72
C GLY A 229 1.89 22.28 -7.02
N TYR A 230 1.42 21.66 -5.95
CA TYR A 230 0.28 22.15 -5.19
C TYR A 230 0.62 23.46 -4.47
N GLU A 231 -0.18 24.50 -4.70
CA GLU A 231 0.02 25.85 -4.14
C GLU A 231 -0.97 26.19 -3.01
N GLY A 232 -1.96 25.33 -2.74
CA GLY A 232 -2.96 25.53 -1.69
C GLY A 232 -2.39 25.42 -0.28
N LYS A 233 -3.23 25.69 0.72
CA LYS A 233 -2.87 25.58 2.13
C LYS A 233 -2.79 24.12 2.55
N ILE A 234 -1.74 23.75 3.27
CA ILE A 234 -1.52 22.39 3.75
C ILE A 234 -1.58 22.36 5.27
N TYR A 235 -2.47 21.53 5.81
CA TYR A 235 -2.58 21.29 7.25
C TYR A 235 -2.16 19.84 7.55
N LEU A 236 -1.12 19.66 8.37
CA LEU A 236 -0.62 18.34 8.75
C LEU A 236 -0.74 18.10 10.26
N THR A 237 -1.24 16.94 10.62
CA THR A 237 -1.31 16.53 12.04
C THR A 237 0.06 16.15 12.55
N ALA A 238 0.42 16.65 13.73
CA ALA A 238 1.60 16.26 14.49
C ALA A 238 1.23 15.95 15.93
N LEU A 239 1.56 14.75 16.39
CA LEU A 239 1.26 14.33 17.77
C LEU A 239 2.35 14.75 18.76
N ASP A 240 3.58 14.97 18.30
CA ASP A 240 4.73 15.34 19.13
C ASP A 240 5.36 16.66 18.68
N ASN A 241 6.21 17.23 19.55
CA ASN A 241 6.89 18.51 19.28
C ASN A 241 7.87 18.42 18.11
N GLN A 242 8.62 17.32 18.00
CA GLN A 242 9.67 17.15 17.00
C GLN A 242 9.07 17.12 15.58
N THR A 243 7.98 16.37 15.41
CA THR A 243 7.22 16.32 14.15
C THR A 243 6.62 17.70 13.81
N ALA A 244 6.07 18.41 14.82
CA ALA A 244 5.52 19.74 14.61
C ALA A 244 6.59 20.74 14.15
N GLU A 245 7.77 20.75 14.78
CA GLU A 245 8.89 21.60 14.40
C GLU A 245 9.47 21.27 13.03
N MET A 246 9.45 19.97 12.67
CA MET A 246 9.90 19.53 11.34
C MET A 246 8.99 20.09 10.24
N PHE A 247 7.68 19.97 10.40
CA PHE A 247 6.72 20.46 9.41
C PHE A 247 6.64 21.99 9.38
N ALA A 248 6.81 22.67 10.52
CA ALA A 248 6.79 24.12 10.60
C ALA A 248 7.95 24.82 9.84
N LYS A 249 8.96 24.07 9.40
CA LYS A 249 10.03 24.61 8.52
C LYS A 249 9.53 24.94 7.13
N ASP A 250 8.40 24.38 6.74
CA ASP A 250 7.79 24.62 5.46
C ASP A 250 6.73 25.74 5.58
N PRO A 251 6.91 26.87 4.90
CA PRO A 251 6.00 28.03 5.04
C PRO A 251 4.58 27.76 4.54
N GLN A 252 4.38 26.76 3.69
CA GLN A 252 3.07 26.38 3.18
C GLN A 252 2.30 25.48 4.16
N VAL A 253 3.00 24.90 5.16
CA VAL A 253 2.42 23.92 6.07
C VAL A 253 2.02 24.56 7.39
N THR A 254 0.76 24.38 7.76
CA THR A 254 0.26 24.66 9.10
C THR A 254 0.14 23.36 9.89
N THR A 255 0.81 23.28 11.02
CA THR A 255 0.79 22.07 11.85
C THR A 255 -0.39 22.06 12.81
N ILE A 256 -1.20 21.00 12.76
CA ILE A 256 -2.31 20.77 13.67
C ILE A 256 -1.84 19.87 14.80
N ARG A 257 -2.11 20.26 16.05
CA ARG A 257 -1.79 19.48 17.26
C ARG A 257 -3.05 19.20 18.08
N PRO A 258 -3.86 18.21 17.69
CA PRO A 258 -5.22 18.03 18.23
C PRO A 258 -5.25 17.92 19.76
N LEU A 259 -4.37 17.11 20.34
CA LEU A 259 -4.31 16.91 21.80
C LEU A 259 -3.89 18.19 22.53
N LYS A 260 -2.94 18.96 22.00
CA LYS A 260 -2.51 20.23 22.60
C LYS A 260 -3.61 21.29 22.48
N MET A 261 -4.31 21.32 21.36
CA MET A 261 -5.44 22.25 21.16
C MET A 261 -6.58 21.93 22.12
N ALA A 262 -6.94 20.64 22.27
CA ALA A 262 -7.96 20.22 23.21
C ALA A 262 -7.57 20.54 24.66
N ALA A 263 -6.34 20.23 25.06
CA ALA A 263 -5.85 20.53 26.40
C ALA A 263 -5.88 22.05 26.70
N ASN A 264 -5.42 22.87 25.75
CA ASN A 264 -5.46 24.33 25.90
C ASN A 264 -6.89 24.87 26.04
N ARG A 265 -7.86 24.29 25.29
CA ARG A 265 -9.26 24.69 25.39
C ARG A 265 -9.85 24.37 26.75
N ILE A 266 -9.57 23.16 27.27
CA ILE A 266 -10.00 22.76 28.61
C ILE A 266 -9.43 23.71 29.67
N VAL A 267 -8.12 24.03 29.59
CA VAL A 267 -7.48 24.93 30.56
C VAL A 267 -8.09 26.33 30.50
N LYS A 268 -8.38 26.86 29.32
CA LYS A 268 -9.06 28.16 29.16
C LYS A 268 -10.45 28.16 29.78
N GLN A 269 -11.26 27.13 29.50
CA GLN A 269 -12.59 26.99 30.10
C GLN A 269 -12.55 26.93 31.61
N LEU A 270 -11.56 26.22 32.21
CA LEU A 270 -11.39 26.14 33.65
C LEU A 270 -10.98 27.49 34.30
N LYS A 271 -10.32 28.36 33.48
CA LYS A 271 -9.90 29.71 33.94
C LYS A 271 -10.93 30.79 33.69
N GLY A 272 -12.04 30.46 32.99
CA GLY A 272 -13.09 31.43 32.65
C GLY A 272 -12.70 32.38 31.49
N GLU A 273 -11.74 31.95 30.65
CA GLU A 273 -11.26 32.69 29.47
C GLU A 273 -11.95 32.23 28.17
#